data_b191e8dca75b70dcc4be108742a4f7eb
#
_entry.id   b191e8dca75b70dcc4be108742a4f7eb
#
_cell.length_a   1.000
_cell.length_b   1.000
_cell.length_c   1.000
_cell.angle_alpha   90.00
_cell.angle_beta   90.00
_cell.angle_gamma   90.00
#
_symmetry.space_group_name_H-M   'P 1'
#
loop_
_entity.id
_entity.type
_entity.pdbx_description
1 polymer ?
#
loop_
_entity_poly.entity_id
_entity_poly.type
_entity_poly.pdbx_seq_one_letter_code
_entity_poly.pdbx_strand_id
1 'polypeptide(L)'
;FFHSTDLFRIVEKTPGQRPYMAIAYDEDGHILGHLLAIIRRRGSLFPPYFFTQGHIYGEGEYDEKADKTEVFGHLLTAITRKFRRNLCLFAEFSDLSKKMFGYRHFRRNSYFPISWQEIHNSLHSMAPEDRLTGRQRRRIANIYKMGVETREIESEEELRGFYRLLKSHYRLKM
;
A
#
# COMPACT_ATOMS: atom_id res chain seq x y z
N PHE A 1 -5.13 -9.35 -4.55
CA PHE A 1 -4.94 -8.12 -5.33
C PHE A 1 -3.51 -7.59 -5.24
N PHE A 2 -2.91 -7.46 -4.04
CA PHE A 2 -1.59 -6.84 -3.85
C PHE A 2 -0.42 -7.57 -4.53
N HIS A 3 -0.61 -8.82 -4.92
CA HIS A 3 0.41 -9.63 -5.60
C HIS A 3 -0.01 -10.04 -7.01
N SER A 4 -1.08 -9.42 -7.55
CA SER A 4 -1.60 -9.73 -8.89
C SER A 4 -0.73 -9.15 -10.02
N THR A 5 -0.84 -9.78 -11.17
CA THR A 5 -0.24 -9.29 -12.41
C THR A 5 -0.82 -7.94 -12.85
N ASP A 6 -2.08 -7.65 -12.46
CA ASP A 6 -2.72 -6.38 -12.79
C ASP A 6 -2.07 -5.23 -12.01
N LEU A 7 -1.85 -5.43 -10.68
CA LEU A 7 -1.12 -4.43 -9.91
C LEU A 7 0.32 -4.26 -10.42
N PHE A 8 0.99 -5.35 -10.80
CA PHE A 8 2.32 -5.27 -11.40
C PHE A 8 2.32 -4.35 -12.63
N ARG A 9 1.38 -4.56 -13.57
CA ARG A 9 1.24 -3.74 -14.78
C ARG A 9 0.88 -2.29 -14.50
N ILE A 10 0.03 -2.03 -13.51
CA ILE A 10 -0.32 -0.67 -13.09
C ILE A 10 0.91 0.05 -12.57
N VAL A 11 1.67 -0.60 -11.68
CA VAL A 11 2.90 -0.02 -11.11
C VAL A 11 3.96 0.21 -12.18
N GLU A 12 4.12 -0.72 -13.13
CA GLU A 12 5.07 -0.61 -14.24
C GLU A 12 4.79 0.64 -15.11
N LYS A 13 3.51 0.94 -15.35
CA LYS A 13 3.08 2.12 -16.08
C LYS A 13 3.07 3.41 -15.25
N THR A 14 3.29 3.32 -13.94
CA THR A 14 3.24 4.48 -13.04
C THR A 14 4.60 5.18 -12.99
N PRO A 15 4.70 6.46 -13.36
CA PRO A 15 5.96 7.18 -13.31
C PRO A 15 6.59 7.17 -11.93
N GLY A 16 7.91 6.96 -11.87
CA GLY A 16 8.66 6.94 -10.61
C GLY A 16 8.49 5.67 -9.79
N GLN A 17 7.81 4.65 -10.31
CA GLN A 17 7.66 3.35 -9.67
C GLN A 17 8.23 2.24 -10.53
N ARG A 18 8.74 1.18 -9.88
CA ARG A 18 9.23 -0.03 -10.54
C ARG A 18 8.76 -1.25 -9.75
N PRO A 19 7.95 -2.15 -10.36
CA PRO A 19 7.54 -3.39 -9.71
C PRO A 19 8.65 -4.43 -9.81
N TYR A 20 8.72 -5.31 -8.84
CA TYR A 20 9.54 -6.52 -8.83
C TYR A 20 8.73 -7.67 -8.24
N MET A 21 8.63 -8.75 -8.99
CA MET A 21 8.01 -9.99 -8.52
C MET A 21 9.11 -10.97 -8.17
N ALA A 22 9.18 -11.40 -6.90
CA ALA A 22 9.95 -12.56 -6.52
C ALA A 22 9.05 -13.79 -6.61
N ILE A 23 9.54 -14.85 -7.22
CA ILE A 23 8.82 -16.12 -7.40
C ILE A 23 9.71 -17.24 -6.89
N ALA A 24 9.16 -18.11 -6.06
CA ALA A 24 9.81 -19.32 -5.58
C ALA A 24 9.31 -20.54 -6.36
N TYR A 25 10.22 -21.39 -6.78
CA TYR A 25 9.94 -22.65 -7.48
C TYR A 25 10.52 -23.82 -6.69
N ASP A 26 9.91 -24.98 -6.83
CA ASP A 26 10.53 -26.24 -6.43
C ASP A 26 11.52 -26.75 -7.49
N GLU A 27 12.09 -27.95 -7.26
CA GLU A 27 13.04 -28.58 -8.17
C GLU A 27 12.41 -28.99 -9.51
N ASP A 28 11.09 -29.21 -9.55
CA ASP A 28 10.31 -29.56 -10.72
C ASP A 28 9.81 -28.33 -11.50
N GLY A 29 10.06 -27.13 -11.00
CA GLY A 29 9.65 -25.86 -11.61
C GLY A 29 8.23 -25.43 -11.28
N HIS A 30 7.56 -26.05 -10.32
CA HIS A 30 6.26 -25.58 -9.85
C HIS A 30 6.41 -24.34 -8.96
N ILE A 31 5.47 -23.41 -9.08
CA ILE A 31 5.47 -22.19 -8.29
C ILE A 31 5.00 -22.49 -6.86
N LEU A 32 5.88 -22.33 -5.90
CA LEU A 32 5.58 -22.45 -4.47
C LEU A 32 4.99 -21.18 -3.86
N GLY A 33 5.28 -20.02 -4.46
CA GLY A 33 4.74 -18.76 -4.01
C GLY A 33 5.39 -17.57 -4.70
N HIS A 34 4.76 -16.42 -4.53
CA HIS A 34 5.28 -15.16 -5.10
C HIS A 34 4.97 -13.95 -4.21
N LEU A 35 5.79 -12.93 -4.34
CA LEU A 35 5.72 -11.71 -3.56
C LEU A 35 6.05 -10.50 -4.42
N LEU A 36 5.11 -9.56 -4.55
CA LEU A 36 5.29 -8.31 -5.28
C LEU A 36 5.88 -7.24 -4.38
N ALA A 37 6.92 -6.60 -4.87
CA ALA A 37 7.55 -5.45 -4.26
C ALA A 37 7.58 -4.27 -5.23
N ILE A 38 7.56 -3.06 -4.69
CA ILE A 38 7.56 -1.82 -5.46
C ILE A 38 8.73 -0.96 -5.01
N ILE A 39 9.56 -0.51 -5.93
CA ILE A 39 10.55 0.54 -5.68
C ILE A 39 9.99 1.86 -6.17
N ARG A 40 9.90 2.84 -5.28
CA ARG A 40 9.41 4.18 -5.54
C ARG A 40 10.57 5.17 -5.49
N ARG A 41 10.62 6.05 -6.48
CA ARG A 41 11.50 7.22 -6.47
C ARG A 41 10.75 8.39 -5.86
N ARG A 42 11.38 9.05 -4.91
CA ARG A 42 10.89 10.27 -4.28
C ARG A 42 11.90 11.37 -4.50
N GLY A 43 11.43 12.54 -4.89
CA GLY A 43 12.29 13.68 -5.08
C GLY A 43 11.49 14.98 -5.18
N SER A 44 12.13 16.07 -4.80
CA SER A 44 11.63 17.43 -4.97
C SER A 44 12.78 18.32 -5.43
N LEU A 45 12.46 19.34 -6.20
CA LEU A 45 13.42 20.37 -6.60
C LEU A 45 13.61 21.41 -5.50
N PHE A 46 12.58 21.63 -4.67
CA PHE A 46 12.65 22.58 -3.58
C PHE A 46 11.80 22.13 -2.38
N PRO A 47 12.40 21.91 -1.18
CA PRO A 47 13.86 21.73 -1.00
C PRO A 47 14.37 20.54 -1.81
N PRO A 48 15.63 20.56 -2.29
CA PRO A 48 16.14 19.50 -3.14
C PRO A 48 16.36 18.22 -2.33
N TYR A 49 15.71 17.14 -2.71
CA TYR A 49 15.98 15.81 -2.20
C TYR A 49 15.67 14.76 -3.28
N PHE A 50 16.35 13.65 -3.17
CA PHE A 50 16.08 12.47 -4.00
C PHE A 50 16.45 11.21 -3.22
N PHE A 51 15.52 10.26 -3.15
CA PHE A 51 15.78 8.93 -2.61
C PHE A 51 14.86 7.88 -3.24
N THR A 52 15.25 6.62 -3.10
CA THR A 52 14.42 5.47 -3.44
C THR A 52 13.97 4.76 -2.17
N GLN A 53 12.75 4.24 -2.18
CA GLN A 53 12.19 3.45 -1.10
C GLN A 53 11.62 2.15 -1.66
N GLY A 54 11.79 1.06 -0.90
CA GLY A 54 11.15 -0.22 -1.19
C GLY A 54 9.85 -0.36 -0.44
N HIS A 55 8.84 -0.99 -1.06
CA HIS A 55 7.56 -1.24 -0.41
C HIS A 55 7.02 -2.61 -0.78
N ILE A 56 6.49 -3.32 0.21
CA ILE A 56 5.82 -4.61 0.07
C ILE A 56 4.47 -4.51 0.78
N TYR A 57 3.41 -4.94 0.12
CA TYR A 57 2.06 -4.97 0.68
C TYR A 57 1.62 -6.41 0.92
N GLY A 58 1.41 -6.78 2.17
CA GLY A 58 0.92 -8.11 2.53
C GLY A 58 1.96 -9.23 2.38
N GLU A 59 1.53 -10.42 2.67
CA GLU A 59 2.40 -11.60 2.88
C GLU A 59 2.80 -12.33 1.59
N GLY A 60 2.21 -12.04 0.46
CA GLY A 60 2.38 -12.82 -0.77
C GLY A 60 1.27 -13.86 -0.99
N GLU A 61 1.39 -14.63 -2.05
CA GLU A 61 0.50 -15.74 -2.39
C GLU A 61 1.32 -17.02 -2.50
N TYR A 62 0.77 -18.14 -2.03
CA TYR A 62 1.47 -19.41 -1.86
C TYR A 62 0.62 -20.58 -2.32
N ASP A 63 1.30 -21.63 -2.82
CA ASP A 63 0.68 -22.93 -3.02
C ASP A 63 0.24 -23.54 -1.68
N GLU A 64 -0.88 -24.25 -1.65
CA GLU A 64 -1.43 -24.86 -0.44
C GLU A 64 -0.50 -25.89 0.21
N LYS A 65 0.34 -26.55 -0.58
CA LYS A 65 1.28 -27.58 -0.12
C LYS A 65 2.62 -27.02 0.31
N ALA A 66 2.90 -25.74 0.04
CA ALA A 66 4.17 -25.11 0.36
C ALA A 66 4.28 -24.75 1.85
N ASP A 67 5.47 -24.90 2.43
CA ASP A 67 5.76 -24.25 3.72
C ASP A 67 5.82 -22.73 3.53
N LYS A 68 4.68 -22.10 3.77
CA LYS A 68 4.48 -20.66 3.63
C LYS A 68 5.56 -19.85 4.33
N THR A 69 5.99 -20.28 5.52
CA THR A 69 6.95 -19.52 6.34
C THR A 69 8.34 -19.55 5.72
N GLU A 70 8.80 -20.72 5.30
CA GLU A 70 10.13 -20.87 4.69
C GLU A 70 10.17 -20.21 3.30
N VAL A 71 9.14 -20.42 2.47
CA VAL A 71 9.02 -19.79 1.15
C VAL A 71 9.01 -18.27 1.29
N PHE A 72 8.23 -17.73 2.22
CA PHE A 72 8.24 -16.29 2.53
C PHE A 72 9.63 -15.78 2.90
N GLY A 73 10.36 -16.53 3.72
CA GLY A 73 11.73 -16.20 4.12
C GLY A 73 12.67 -16.02 2.93
N HIS A 74 12.59 -16.92 1.95
CA HIS A 74 13.37 -16.85 0.71
C HIS A 74 12.96 -15.64 -0.16
N LEU A 75 11.66 -15.45 -0.36
CA LEU A 75 11.12 -14.33 -1.13
C LEU A 75 11.49 -12.97 -0.52
N LEU A 76 11.30 -12.81 0.81
CA LEU A 76 11.67 -11.59 1.53
C LEU A 76 13.16 -11.30 1.42
N THR A 77 14.02 -12.33 1.51
CA THR A 77 15.47 -12.19 1.38
C THR A 77 15.85 -11.73 -0.03
N ALA A 78 15.24 -12.32 -1.06
CA ALA A 78 15.48 -11.94 -2.45
C ALA A 78 15.08 -10.48 -2.72
N ILE A 79 13.89 -10.07 -2.26
CA ILE A 79 13.41 -8.70 -2.41
C ILE A 79 14.27 -7.71 -1.62
N THR A 80 14.63 -8.02 -0.37
CA THR A 80 15.48 -7.15 0.44
C THR A 80 16.84 -6.94 -0.23
N ARG A 81 17.41 -8.00 -0.81
CA ARG A 81 18.66 -7.89 -1.60
C ARG A 81 18.45 -6.99 -2.83
N LYS A 82 17.28 -7.07 -3.48
CA LYS A 82 16.95 -6.21 -4.62
C LYS A 82 16.84 -4.74 -4.19
N PHE A 83 16.21 -4.45 -3.04
CA PHE A 83 16.14 -3.10 -2.48
C PHE A 83 17.53 -2.52 -2.19
N ARG A 84 18.41 -3.30 -1.57
CA ARG A 84 19.80 -2.88 -1.31
C ARG A 84 20.56 -2.57 -2.59
N ARG A 85 20.43 -3.40 -3.63
CA ARG A 85 21.06 -3.17 -4.94
C ARG A 85 20.53 -1.92 -5.66
N ASN A 86 19.30 -1.52 -5.38
CA ASN A 86 18.70 -0.30 -5.91
C ASN A 86 18.86 0.92 -4.99
N LEU A 87 19.73 0.83 -3.98
CA LEU A 87 20.04 1.90 -3.03
C LEU A 87 18.79 2.49 -2.38
N CYS A 88 17.81 1.61 -2.03
CA CYS A 88 16.66 2.06 -1.28
C CYS A 88 17.10 2.54 0.11
N LEU A 89 16.78 3.78 0.45
CA LEU A 89 17.09 4.38 1.74
C LEU A 89 16.46 3.60 2.90
N PHE A 90 15.24 3.14 2.67
CA PHE A 90 14.52 2.24 3.58
C PHE A 90 13.59 1.32 2.78
N ALA A 91 13.19 0.24 3.42
CA ALA A 91 12.19 -0.69 2.93
C ALA A 91 11.06 -0.82 3.96
N GLU A 92 9.84 -0.75 3.51
CA GLU A 92 8.65 -0.87 4.32
C GLU A 92 7.87 -2.12 3.91
N PHE A 93 7.47 -2.89 4.91
CA PHE A 93 6.54 -4.00 4.75
C PHE A 93 5.25 -3.64 5.49
N SER A 94 4.15 -3.51 4.75
CA SER A 94 2.85 -3.20 5.30
C SER A 94 1.94 -4.42 5.20
N ASP A 95 1.50 -4.92 6.34
CA ASP A 95 0.52 -5.97 6.44
C ASP A 95 -0.66 -5.50 7.28
N LEU A 96 -1.86 -5.68 6.74
CA LEU A 96 -3.11 -5.35 7.43
C LEU A 96 -3.56 -6.46 8.38
N SER A 97 -2.90 -7.62 8.34
CA SER A 97 -3.19 -8.72 9.27
C SER A 97 -2.60 -8.44 10.65
N LYS A 98 -3.32 -8.86 11.71
CA LYS A 98 -2.84 -8.74 13.09
C LYS A 98 -1.81 -9.81 13.48
N LYS A 99 -1.40 -10.65 12.55
CA LYS A 99 -0.51 -11.78 12.81
C LYS A 99 0.93 -11.38 12.61
N MET A 100 1.78 -11.77 13.56
CA MET A 100 3.25 -11.68 13.47
C MET A 100 3.82 -12.79 12.55
N PHE A 101 3.30 -12.89 11.34
CA PHE A 101 3.76 -13.86 10.36
C PHE A 101 5.20 -13.56 9.94
N GLY A 102 6.04 -14.59 9.90
CA GLY A 102 7.41 -14.47 9.40
C GLY A 102 8.38 -13.63 10.25
N TYR A 103 8.08 -13.34 11.53
CA TYR A 103 8.91 -12.49 12.40
C TYR A 103 10.40 -12.82 12.37
N ARG A 104 10.76 -14.11 12.38
CA ARG A 104 12.15 -14.57 12.32
C ARG A 104 12.85 -14.12 11.03
N HIS A 105 12.15 -14.19 9.91
CA HIS A 105 12.67 -13.80 8.60
C HIS A 105 12.80 -12.26 8.47
N PHE A 106 11.87 -11.50 9.06
CA PHE A 106 12.00 -10.05 9.16
C PHE A 106 13.25 -9.67 9.94
N ARG A 107 13.47 -10.25 11.11
CA ARG A 107 14.66 -9.98 11.92
C ARG A 107 15.97 -10.32 11.20
N ARG A 108 16.03 -11.47 10.51
CA ARG A 108 17.19 -11.86 9.71
C ARG A 108 17.52 -10.88 8.59
N ASN A 109 16.50 -10.23 8.03
CA ASN A 109 16.65 -9.24 6.96
C ASN A 109 16.76 -7.80 7.48
N SER A 110 16.96 -7.60 8.79
CA SER A 110 17.11 -6.29 9.46
C SER A 110 15.86 -5.41 9.44
N TYR A 111 14.68 -6.00 9.35
CA TYR A 111 13.43 -5.29 9.60
C TYR A 111 13.15 -5.21 11.09
N PHE A 112 12.49 -4.15 11.51
CA PHE A 112 11.97 -3.99 12.87
C PHE A 112 10.50 -3.58 12.81
N PRO A 113 9.67 -4.03 13.76
CA PRO A 113 8.26 -3.71 13.77
C PRO A 113 8.04 -2.27 14.22
N ILE A 114 7.11 -1.58 13.54
CA ILE A 114 6.56 -0.30 13.96
C ILE A 114 5.11 -0.53 14.34
N SER A 115 4.75 -0.27 15.58
CA SER A 115 3.36 -0.39 16.03
C SER A 115 2.53 0.79 15.52
N TRP A 116 1.44 0.50 14.85
CA TRP A 116 0.43 1.48 14.47
C TRP A 116 -0.75 1.40 15.43
N GLN A 117 -1.28 2.54 15.79
CA GLN A 117 -2.51 2.59 16.55
C GLN A 117 -3.70 2.54 15.58
N GLU A 118 -4.50 1.49 15.67
CA GLU A 118 -5.75 1.37 14.93
C GLU A 118 -6.90 1.92 15.79
N ILE A 119 -7.72 2.76 15.18
CA ILE A 119 -8.95 3.25 15.79
C ILE A 119 -10.12 2.51 15.12
N HIS A 120 -10.73 1.60 15.84
CA HIS A 120 -11.92 0.88 15.40
C HIS A 120 -13.18 1.64 15.80
N ASN A 121 -13.91 2.14 14.79
CA ASN A 121 -15.25 2.68 14.99
C ASN A 121 -16.28 1.58 14.70
N SER A 122 -16.96 1.08 15.73
CA SER A 122 -18.08 0.15 15.52
C SER A 122 -19.22 0.86 14.81
N LEU A 123 -19.72 0.30 13.73
CA LEU A 123 -20.89 0.82 13.01
C LEU A 123 -22.19 0.15 13.45
N HIS A 124 -22.15 -0.79 14.40
CA HIS A 124 -23.30 -1.65 14.76
C HIS A 124 -24.15 -1.10 15.90
N SER A 125 -23.62 -0.21 16.74
CA SER A 125 -24.33 0.24 17.95
C SER A 125 -25.10 1.55 17.77
N MET A 126 -24.85 2.29 16.71
CA MET A 126 -25.44 3.62 16.51
C MET A 126 -25.28 4.03 15.03
N ALA A 127 -26.29 4.65 14.46
CA ALA A 127 -26.19 5.19 13.09
C ALA A 127 -25.05 6.22 13.00
N PRO A 128 -24.34 6.30 11.85
CA PRO A 128 -23.23 7.24 11.69
C PRO A 128 -23.59 8.68 12.03
N GLU A 129 -24.80 9.11 11.67
CA GLU A 129 -25.33 10.46 11.90
C GLU A 129 -25.48 10.78 13.37
N ASP A 130 -25.82 9.76 14.19
CA ASP A 130 -26.02 9.93 15.63
C ASP A 130 -24.72 10.07 16.41
N ARG A 131 -23.59 9.69 15.81
CA ARG A 131 -22.26 9.85 16.38
C ARG A 131 -21.67 11.23 16.17
N LEU A 132 -22.26 12.01 15.28
CA LEU A 132 -21.81 13.36 15.00
C LEU A 132 -22.18 14.30 16.16
N THR A 133 -21.23 15.13 16.54
CA THR A 133 -21.52 16.24 17.48
C THR A 133 -22.52 17.20 16.86
N GLY A 134 -23.26 17.93 17.66
CA GLY A 134 -24.22 18.95 17.18
C GLY A 134 -23.57 20.00 16.24
N ARG A 135 -22.29 20.32 16.49
CA ARG A 135 -21.51 21.22 15.61
C ARG A 135 -21.24 20.58 14.24
N GLN A 136 -20.86 19.30 14.21
CA GLN A 136 -20.61 18.58 12.95
C GLN A 136 -21.90 18.44 12.13
N ARG A 137 -23.01 18.05 12.77
CA ARG A 137 -24.34 17.95 12.11
C ARG A 137 -24.75 19.28 11.45
N ARG A 138 -24.63 20.40 12.16
CA ARG A 138 -24.92 21.72 11.61
C ARG A 138 -24.02 22.08 10.42
N ARG A 139 -22.71 21.76 10.52
CA ARG A 139 -21.76 22.03 9.42
C ARG A 139 -22.12 21.22 8.18
N ILE A 140 -22.43 19.93 8.32
CA ILE A 140 -22.84 19.07 7.22
C ILE A 140 -24.15 19.56 6.60
N ALA A 141 -25.15 19.87 7.42
CA ALA A 141 -26.41 20.40 6.93
C ALA A 141 -26.24 21.71 6.13
N ASN A 142 -25.34 22.60 6.56
CA ASN A 142 -25.05 23.82 5.81
C ASN A 142 -24.36 23.54 4.48
N ILE A 143 -23.45 22.56 4.42
CA ILE A 143 -22.77 22.14 3.19
C ILE A 143 -23.80 21.64 2.17
N TYR A 144 -24.74 20.78 2.58
CA TYR A 144 -25.83 20.31 1.70
C TYR A 144 -26.76 21.45 1.26
N LYS A 145 -27.08 22.43 2.13
CA LYS A 145 -27.84 23.62 1.75
C LYS A 145 -27.15 24.49 0.70
N MET A 146 -25.81 24.42 0.62
CA MET A 146 -25.01 25.08 -0.41
C MET A 146 -24.97 24.31 -1.74
N GLY A 147 -25.70 23.22 -1.88
CA GLY A 147 -25.80 22.43 -3.10
C GLY A 147 -24.63 21.46 -3.30
N VAL A 148 -23.88 21.13 -2.24
CA VAL A 148 -22.83 20.12 -2.33
C VAL A 148 -23.47 18.73 -2.28
N GLU A 149 -23.22 17.93 -3.28
CA GLU A 149 -23.67 16.55 -3.40
C GLU A 149 -22.49 15.60 -3.30
N THR A 150 -22.72 14.41 -2.70
CA THR A 150 -21.76 13.31 -2.66
C THR A 150 -22.32 12.16 -3.47
N ARG A 151 -21.56 11.69 -4.45
CA ARG A 151 -21.95 10.55 -5.28
C ARG A 151 -20.74 9.73 -5.66
N GLU A 152 -20.96 8.50 -6.08
CA GLU A 152 -19.93 7.65 -6.64
C GLU A 152 -19.51 8.15 -8.03
N ILE A 153 -18.25 7.91 -8.40
CA ILE A 153 -17.74 8.20 -9.73
C ILE A 153 -18.19 7.07 -10.67
N GLU A 154 -18.93 7.42 -11.71
CA GLU A 154 -19.47 6.46 -12.65
C GLU A 154 -18.75 6.46 -14.02
N SER A 155 -17.95 7.48 -14.29
CA SER A 155 -17.26 7.63 -15.58
C SER A 155 -15.77 7.92 -15.44
N GLU A 156 -15.00 7.57 -16.49
CA GLU A 156 -13.58 7.87 -16.56
C GLU A 156 -13.31 9.39 -16.60
N GLU A 157 -14.22 10.15 -17.21
CA GLU A 157 -14.11 11.62 -17.29
C GLU A 157 -14.23 12.26 -15.91
N GLU A 158 -15.17 11.81 -15.10
CA GLU A 158 -15.32 12.25 -13.70
C GLU A 158 -14.10 11.86 -12.86
N LEU A 159 -13.56 10.65 -13.06
CA LEU A 159 -12.32 10.22 -12.41
C LEU A 159 -11.16 11.15 -12.76
N ARG A 160 -11.02 11.53 -14.03
CA ARG A 160 -9.99 12.49 -14.48
C ARG A 160 -10.20 13.87 -13.87
N GLY A 161 -11.46 14.32 -13.75
CA GLY A 161 -11.83 15.56 -13.06
C GLY A 161 -11.42 15.57 -11.61
N PHE A 162 -11.75 14.50 -10.90
CA PHE A 162 -11.35 14.28 -9.50
C PHE A 162 -9.83 14.30 -9.32
N TYR A 163 -9.08 13.60 -10.20
CA TYR A 163 -7.62 13.62 -10.16
C TYR A 163 -7.02 15.00 -10.39
N ARG A 164 -7.60 15.82 -11.28
CA ARG A 164 -7.18 17.23 -11.46
C ARG A 164 -7.39 18.04 -10.21
N LEU A 165 -8.54 17.87 -9.55
CA LEU A 165 -8.84 18.52 -8.28
C LEU A 165 -7.85 18.11 -7.17
N LEU A 166 -7.58 16.82 -7.02
CA LEU A 166 -6.60 16.32 -6.05
C LEU A 166 -5.21 16.90 -6.31
N LYS A 167 -4.75 16.90 -7.56
CA LYS A 167 -3.44 17.47 -7.91
C LYS A 167 -3.35 18.96 -7.59
N SER A 168 -4.40 19.73 -7.86
CA SER A 168 -4.43 21.16 -7.51
C SER A 168 -4.37 21.40 -6.00
N HIS A 169 -5.12 20.60 -5.23
CA HIS A 169 -5.15 20.68 -3.77
C HIS A 169 -3.81 20.35 -3.12
N TYR A 170 -3.14 19.29 -3.61
CA TYR A 170 -1.82 18.91 -3.09
C TYR A 170 -0.68 19.82 -3.56
N ARG A 171 -0.82 20.43 -4.74
CA ARG A 171 0.17 21.40 -5.26
C ARG A 171 0.26 22.67 -4.43
N LEU A 172 -0.85 23.05 -3.77
CA LEU A 172 -0.90 24.21 -2.87
C LEU A 172 -0.40 23.90 -1.45
N LYS A 173 -0.14 22.62 -1.12
CA LYS A 173 0.33 22.19 0.21
C LYS A 173 1.80 21.74 0.24
N MET A 174 2.48 21.72 -0.92
CA MET A 174 3.91 21.56 -1.06
C MET A 174 4.55 22.92 -1.28
#